data_5a8266187f91d1d5325a6ffeebc40bfc
#
_entry.id   5a8266187f91d1d5325a6ffeebc40bfc
#
_cell.length_a   1.000
_cell.length_b   1.000
_cell.length_c   1.000
_cell.angle_alpha   90.00
_cell.angle_beta   90.00
_cell.angle_gamma   90.00
#
_symmetry.space_group_name_H-M   'P 1'
#
loop_
_entity.id
_entity.type
_entity.pdbx_description
1 polymer ?
#
loop_
_entity_poly.entity_id
_entity_poly.type
_entity_poly.pdbx_seq_one_letter_code
_entity_poly.pdbx_strand_id
1 'polypeptide(L)'
;MPQISRSALVPFSVEQMYTLVNDVDAYPQFLPGCTGSRILENSDTSMTAAVDVSKAGISKTFTTKNTLISNKRIDMQLVDGPFRKLTGGWDFIELSPEACKVQLSLDFEFTNKLIELAFGKIFKELAGSMVQAFTLRAKEVYSA
;
A
#
# COMPACT_ATOMS: atom_id res chain seq x y z
N MET A 1 10.34 -14.65 9.29
CA MET A 1 9.07 -13.95 9.08
C MET A 1 9.11 -13.22 7.75
N PRO A 2 8.05 -13.37 6.94
CA PRO A 2 8.05 -12.71 5.63
C PRO A 2 8.12 -11.20 5.74
N GLN A 3 8.99 -10.63 4.95
CA GLN A 3 9.14 -9.18 4.86
C GLN A 3 9.25 -8.78 3.40
N ILE A 4 8.68 -7.64 3.08
CA ILE A 4 8.82 -7.04 1.76
C ILE A 4 9.34 -5.62 1.96
N SER A 5 10.39 -5.27 1.21
CA SER A 5 10.91 -3.92 1.18
C SER A 5 11.17 -3.55 -0.27
N ARG A 6 10.58 -2.45 -0.72
CA ARG A 6 10.72 -1.94 -2.08
C ARG A 6 10.86 -0.43 -2.03
N SER A 7 11.66 0.10 -2.93
CA SER A 7 11.83 1.55 -3.01
C SER A 7 12.05 1.99 -4.45
N ALA A 8 11.82 3.28 -4.71
CA ALA A 8 12.09 3.89 -5.99
C ALA A 8 12.41 5.37 -5.80
N LEU A 9 13.28 5.88 -6.65
CA LEU A 9 13.53 7.30 -6.76
C LEU A 9 12.63 7.83 -7.87
N VAL A 10 11.85 8.85 -7.57
CA VAL A 10 10.85 9.36 -8.52
C VAL A 10 11.00 10.86 -8.72
N PRO A 11 10.73 11.35 -9.94
CA PRO A 11 10.82 12.80 -10.25
C PRO A 11 9.53 13.53 -9.89
N PHE A 12 9.01 13.25 -8.68
CA PHE A 12 7.79 13.86 -8.14
C PHE A 12 8.05 14.22 -6.69
N SER A 13 7.34 15.25 -6.21
CA SER A 13 7.52 15.71 -4.83
C SER A 13 6.96 14.70 -3.82
N VAL A 14 7.39 14.82 -2.55
CA VAL A 14 6.82 14.01 -1.48
C VAL A 14 5.31 14.27 -1.35
N GLU A 15 4.86 15.50 -1.56
CA GLU A 15 3.44 15.85 -1.51
C GLU A 15 2.64 15.12 -2.57
N GLN A 16 3.15 15.06 -3.80
CA GLN A 16 2.49 14.37 -4.91
C GLN A 16 2.39 12.88 -4.64
N MET A 17 3.48 12.26 -4.21
CA MET A 17 3.49 10.82 -3.96
C MET A 17 2.67 10.45 -2.73
N TYR A 18 2.76 11.23 -1.66
CA TYR A 18 1.97 11.00 -0.46
C TYR A 18 0.47 11.07 -0.76
N THR A 19 0.05 12.09 -1.50
CA THR A 19 -1.35 12.27 -1.89
C THR A 19 -1.84 11.08 -2.71
N LEU A 20 -1.02 10.60 -3.63
CA LEU A 20 -1.38 9.49 -4.50
C LEU A 20 -1.53 8.18 -3.70
N VAL A 21 -0.60 7.89 -2.81
CA VAL A 21 -0.64 6.68 -1.98
C VAL A 21 -1.81 6.73 -0.98
N ASN A 22 -2.13 7.92 -0.50
CA ASN A 22 -3.21 8.10 0.47
C ASN A 22 -4.60 8.09 -0.18
N ASP A 23 -4.69 8.12 -1.50
CA ASP A 23 -5.96 8.08 -2.23
C ASP A 23 -6.41 6.64 -2.44
N VAL A 24 -6.85 6.02 -1.34
CA VAL A 24 -7.21 4.60 -1.31
C VAL A 24 -8.36 4.27 -2.26
N ASP A 25 -9.32 5.19 -2.41
CA ASP A 25 -10.48 4.93 -3.28
C ASP A 25 -10.11 4.73 -4.74
N ALA A 26 -8.96 5.22 -5.17
CA ALA A 26 -8.48 5.09 -6.55
C ALA A 26 -7.73 3.78 -6.80
N TYR A 27 -7.39 3.02 -5.78
CA TYR A 27 -6.56 1.82 -5.90
C TYR A 27 -7.03 0.81 -6.96
N PRO A 28 -8.33 0.49 -7.07
CA PRO A 28 -8.78 -0.49 -8.06
C PRO A 28 -8.54 -0.05 -9.51
N GLN A 29 -8.32 1.24 -9.74
CA GLN A 29 -8.13 1.76 -11.09
C GLN A 29 -6.77 1.39 -11.69
N PHE A 30 -5.76 1.14 -10.86
CA PHE A 30 -4.41 0.93 -11.37
C PHE A 30 -3.60 -0.13 -10.63
N LEU A 31 -3.98 -0.50 -9.41
CA LEU A 31 -3.18 -1.41 -8.60
C LEU A 31 -3.50 -2.86 -8.97
N PRO A 32 -2.51 -3.63 -9.49
CA PRO A 32 -2.77 -5.01 -9.91
C PRO A 32 -3.28 -5.87 -8.77
N GLY A 33 -4.35 -6.61 -9.02
CA GLY A 33 -4.94 -7.50 -8.02
C GLY A 33 -5.91 -6.84 -7.06
N CYS A 34 -5.98 -5.52 -7.03
CA CYS A 34 -6.93 -4.79 -6.20
C CYS A 34 -8.25 -4.65 -6.94
N THR A 35 -9.32 -5.27 -6.42
CA THR A 35 -10.63 -5.25 -7.05
C THR A 35 -11.60 -4.30 -6.37
N GLY A 36 -11.27 -3.84 -5.17
CA GLY A 36 -12.08 -2.86 -4.46
C GLY A 36 -11.29 -2.26 -3.31
N SER A 37 -11.72 -1.09 -2.89
CA SER A 37 -11.11 -0.42 -1.74
C SER A 37 -12.09 0.60 -1.20
N ARG A 38 -11.96 0.91 0.09
CA ARG A 38 -12.85 1.89 0.71
C ARG A 38 -12.22 2.43 1.98
N ILE A 39 -12.55 3.67 2.29
CA ILE A 39 -12.13 4.33 3.52
C ILE A 39 -13.27 4.18 4.51
N LEU A 40 -13.01 3.55 5.66
CA LEU A 40 -14.00 3.30 6.69
C LEU A 40 -14.07 4.43 7.72
N GLU A 41 -12.90 4.98 8.07
CA GLU A 41 -12.79 6.12 8.98
C GLU A 41 -11.63 6.99 8.50
N ASN A 42 -11.74 8.29 8.70
CA ASN A 42 -10.73 9.23 8.25
C ASN A 42 -10.66 10.45 9.16
N SER A 43 -9.44 10.85 9.51
CA SER A 43 -9.16 12.08 10.23
C SER A 43 -7.86 12.68 9.70
N ASP A 44 -7.44 13.82 10.23
CA ASP A 44 -6.20 14.46 9.79
C ASP A 44 -4.97 13.61 10.08
N THR A 45 -5.02 12.75 11.10
CA THR A 45 -3.87 11.98 11.56
C THR A 45 -4.02 10.48 11.41
N SER A 46 -5.17 9.98 10.99
CA SER A 46 -5.36 8.55 10.80
C SER A 46 -6.43 8.23 9.78
N MET A 47 -6.33 7.03 9.22
CA MET A 47 -7.29 6.51 8.27
C MET A 47 -7.42 5.01 8.49
N THR A 48 -8.64 4.50 8.50
CA THR A 48 -8.90 3.07 8.47
C THR A 48 -9.46 2.74 7.10
N ALA A 49 -8.79 1.83 6.39
CA ALA A 49 -9.14 1.49 5.02
C ALA A 49 -9.15 -0.02 4.81
N ALA A 50 -10.03 -0.47 3.92
CA ALA A 50 -10.12 -1.86 3.52
C ALA A 50 -9.75 -2.00 2.04
N VAL A 51 -9.03 -3.06 1.73
CA VAL A 51 -8.59 -3.38 0.36
C VAL A 51 -9.00 -4.80 0.03
N ASP A 52 -9.69 -4.96 -1.10
CA ASP A 52 -10.07 -6.27 -1.63
C ASP A 52 -9.05 -6.70 -2.68
N VAL A 53 -8.53 -7.90 -2.51
CA VAL A 53 -7.55 -8.49 -3.42
C VAL A 53 -8.11 -9.77 -3.99
N SER A 54 -8.08 -9.93 -5.30
CA SER A 54 -8.62 -11.10 -5.96
C SER A 54 -7.75 -11.52 -7.13
N LYS A 55 -7.49 -12.82 -7.24
CA LYS A 55 -6.77 -13.40 -8.36
C LYS A 55 -7.03 -14.91 -8.40
N ALA A 56 -7.22 -15.44 -9.62
CA ALA A 56 -7.38 -16.88 -9.85
C ALA A 56 -8.47 -17.51 -8.98
N GLY A 57 -9.57 -16.80 -8.78
CA GLY A 57 -10.71 -17.30 -8.02
C GLY A 57 -10.58 -17.14 -6.50
N ILE A 58 -9.47 -16.62 -6.02
CA ILE A 58 -9.25 -16.39 -4.59
C ILE A 58 -9.43 -14.91 -4.31
N SER A 59 -10.26 -14.59 -3.32
CA SER A 59 -10.60 -13.22 -2.96
C SER A 59 -10.49 -13.04 -1.45
N LYS A 60 -9.76 -12.03 -1.01
CA LYS A 60 -9.59 -11.69 0.40
C LYS A 60 -9.65 -10.19 0.59
N THR A 61 -10.15 -9.78 1.75
CA THR A 61 -10.18 -8.37 2.16
C THR A 61 -9.33 -8.20 3.40
N PHE A 62 -8.51 -7.16 3.43
CA PHE A 62 -7.78 -6.81 4.64
C PHE A 62 -7.99 -5.33 4.95
N THR A 63 -8.05 -5.04 6.25
CA THR A 63 -8.28 -3.69 6.76
C THR A 63 -7.10 -3.28 7.62
N THR A 64 -6.60 -2.07 7.37
CA THR A 64 -5.50 -1.52 8.17
C THR A 64 -5.90 -0.16 8.73
N LYS A 65 -5.33 0.15 9.89
CA LYS A 65 -5.39 1.50 10.45
C LYS A 65 -4.06 2.17 10.14
N ASN A 66 -4.14 3.28 9.44
CA ASN A 66 -2.97 4.00 8.97
C ASN A 66 -2.79 5.28 9.79
N THR A 67 -1.62 5.43 10.41
CA THR A 67 -1.26 6.68 11.08
C THR A 67 -0.56 7.55 10.06
N LEU A 68 -1.06 8.77 9.89
CA LEU A 68 -0.64 9.68 8.82
C LEU A 68 0.30 10.75 9.36
N ILE A 69 1.51 10.78 8.84
CA ILE A 69 2.47 11.88 9.08
C ILE A 69 2.63 12.57 7.73
N SER A 70 1.98 13.70 7.59
CA SER A 70 1.80 14.39 6.31
C SER A 70 3.09 14.53 5.52
N ASN A 71 3.08 14.04 4.28
CA ASN A 71 4.19 14.09 3.32
C ASN A 71 5.47 13.37 3.77
N LYS A 72 5.40 12.56 4.85
CA LYS A 72 6.58 11.87 5.39
C LYS A 72 6.39 10.37 5.55
N ARG A 73 5.27 9.95 6.14
CA ARG A 73 5.09 8.54 6.45
C ARG A 73 3.62 8.16 6.59
N ILE A 74 3.32 6.94 6.20
CA ILE A 74 2.04 6.29 6.49
C ILE A 74 2.36 4.98 7.19
N ASP A 75 2.11 4.90 8.50
CA ASP A 75 2.26 3.67 9.27
C ASP A 75 0.99 2.84 9.16
N MET A 76 1.16 1.55 8.92
CA MET A 76 0.04 0.64 8.77
C MET A 76 0.04 -0.43 9.85
N GLN A 77 -1.13 -0.70 10.42
CA GLN A 77 -1.34 -1.78 11.37
C GLN A 77 -2.61 -2.54 11.02
N LEU A 78 -2.56 -3.85 11.17
CA LEU A 78 -3.70 -4.72 10.88
C LEU A 78 -4.86 -4.44 11.82
N VAL A 79 -6.07 -4.31 11.23
CA VAL A 79 -7.33 -4.30 11.98
C VAL A 79 -8.05 -5.63 11.76
N ASP A 80 -8.10 -6.10 10.50
CA ASP A 80 -8.79 -7.34 10.16
C ASP A 80 -8.21 -7.89 8.84
N GLY A 81 -8.23 -9.20 8.70
CA GLY A 81 -7.76 -9.82 7.48
C GLY A 81 -7.17 -11.21 7.72
N PRO A 82 -6.67 -11.86 6.66
CA PRO A 82 -6.14 -13.22 6.74
C PRO A 82 -4.71 -13.29 7.30
N PHE A 83 -4.40 -12.40 8.23
CA PHE A 83 -3.05 -12.27 8.82
C PHE A 83 -3.11 -12.42 10.32
N ARG A 84 -2.07 -13.05 10.88
CA ARG A 84 -1.79 -12.98 12.31
C ARG A 84 -1.10 -11.65 12.63
N LYS A 85 -0.32 -11.14 11.68
CA LYS A 85 0.43 -9.90 11.83
C LYS A 85 0.54 -9.21 10.47
N LEU A 86 0.37 -7.91 10.47
CA LEU A 86 0.66 -7.06 9.31
C LEU A 86 0.99 -5.67 9.83
N THR A 87 2.25 -5.28 9.72
CA THR A 87 2.73 -3.97 10.13
C THR A 87 3.73 -3.45 9.12
N GLY A 88 3.97 -2.16 9.14
CA GLY A 88 4.94 -1.51 8.28
C GLY A 88 4.46 -0.17 7.83
N GLY A 89 4.85 0.23 6.65
CA GLY A 89 4.38 1.49 6.12
C GLY A 89 5.16 2.02 4.95
N TRP A 90 4.76 3.21 4.56
CA TRP A 90 5.35 3.98 3.49
C TRP A 90 6.21 5.09 4.07
N ASP A 91 7.41 5.28 3.52
CA ASP A 91 8.26 6.43 3.82
C ASP A 91 8.43 7.27 2.55
N PHE A 92 8.31 8.58 2.71
CA PHE A 92 8.48 9.55 1.63
C PHE A 92 9.65 10.44 2.02
N ILE A 93 10.78 10.29 1.35
CA ILE A 93 12.03 10.97 1.70
C ILE A 93 12.32 12.02 0.63
N GLU A 94 12.30 13.29 1.02
CA GLU A 94 12.55 14.37 0.08
C GLU A 94 14.03 14.39 -0.34
N LEU A 95 14.26 14.42 -1.64
CA LEU A 95 15.59 14.55 -2.23
C LEU A 95 15.81 15.96 -2.78
N SER A 96 14.73 16.54 -3.28
CA SER A 96 14.67 17.93 -3.74
C SER A 96 13.21 18.34 -3.74
N PRO A 97 12.88 19.62 -3.98
CA PRO A 97 11.47 20.04 -4.04
C PRO A 97 10.64 19.30 -5.09
N GLU A 98 11.29 18.67 -6.08
CA GLU A 98 10.61 18.01 -7.20
C GLU A 98 10.89 16.52 -7.29
N ALA A 99 11.61 15.94 -6.32
CA ALA A 99 11.97 14.53 -6.37
C ALA A 99 12.00 13.93 -4.97
N CYS A 100 11.65 12.66 -4.87
CA CYS A 100 11.71 11.95 -3.60
C CYS A 100 12.03 10.47 -3.77
N LYS A 101 12.34 9.84 -2.65
CA LYS A 101 12.43 8.39 -2.55
C LYS A 101 11.17 7.89 -1.87
N VAL A 102 10.49 6.95 -2.51
CA VAL A 102 9.31 6.29 -1.95
C VAL A 102 9.74 4.89 -1.54
N GLN A 103 9.44 4.51 -0.30
CA GLN A 103 9.81 3.21 0.22
C GLN A 103 8.63 2.56 0.92
N LEU A 104 8.37 1.30 0.58
CA LEU A 104 7.37 0.47 1.25
C LEU A 104 8.08 -0.65 1.98
N SER A 105 7.80 -0.79 3.27
CA SER A 105 8.32 -1.89 4.08
C SER A 105 7.15 -2.55 4.80
N LEU A 106 6.99 -3.85 4.64
CA LEU A 106 5.92 -4.61 5.29
C LEU A 106 6.50 -5.83 5.96
N ASP A 107 6.01 -6.12 7.17
CA ASP A 107 6.32 -7.30 7.95
C ASP A 107 4.99 -7.99 8.23
N PHE A 108 4.85 -9.25 7.79
CA PHE A 108 3.56 -9.91 7.85
C PHE A 108 3.69 -11.40 8.12
N GLU A 109 2.59 -11.96 8.65
CA GLU A 109 2.47 -13.38 8.91
C GLU A 109 1.01 -13.77 8.71
N PHE A 110 0.77 -14.86 7.98
CA PHE A 110 -0.60 -15.30 7.70
C PHE A 110 -1.18 -16.05 8.89
N THR A 111 -2.52 -16.11 8.95
CA THR A 111 -3.26 -16.72 10.05
C THR A 111 -2.88 -18.18 10.27
N ASN A 112 -2.67 -18.92 9.17
CA ASN A 112 -2.26 -20.32 9.23
C ASN A 112 -1.64 -20.74 7.90
N LYS A 113 -1.13 -21.97 7.87
CA LYS A 113 -0.42 -22.51 6.71
C LYS A 113 -1.32 -22.63 5.47
N LEU A 114 -2.59 -22.96 5.68
CA LEU A 114 -3.53 -23.10 4.58
C LEU A 114 -3.80 -21.77 3.88
N ILE A 115 -3.97 -20.70 4.65
CA ILE A 115 -4.12 -19.34 4.12
C ILE A 115 -2.85 -18.92 3.40
N GLU A 116 -1.69 -19.21 3.97
CA GLU A 116 -0.41 -18.90 3.35
C GLU A 116 -0.26 -19.56 1.98
N LEU A 117 -0.65 -20.82 1.87
CA LEU A 117 -0.58 -21.55 0.59
C LEU A 117 -1.55 -20.99 -0.44
N ALA A 118 -2.75 -20.63 -0.01
CA ALA A 118 -3.81 -20.18 -0.92
C ALA A 118 -3.63 -18.72 -1.33
N PHE A 119 -3.24 -17.85 -0.42
CA PHE A 119 -3.23 -16.40 -0.61
C PHE A 119 -1.84 -15.77 -0.61
N GLY A 120 -0.86 -16.45 -0.01
CA GLY A 120 0.47 -15.86 0.21
C GLY A 120 1.14 -15.34 -1.04
N LYS A 121 1.11 -16.09 -2.13
CA LYS A 121 1.72 -15.66 -3.39
C LYS A 121 1.01 -14.42 -3.96
N ILE A 122 -0.32 -14.41 -3.87
CA ILE A 122 -1.13 -13.30 -4.38
C ILE A 122 -0.78 -12.02 -3.62
N PHE A 123 -0.73 -12.10 -2.30
CA PHE A 123 -0.39 -10.94 -1.47
C PHE A 123 1.04 -10.46 -1.72
N LYS A 124 1.99 -11.38 -1.84
CA LYS A 124 3.39 -11.01 -2.09
C LYS A 124 3.56 -10.33 -3.44
N GLU A 125 2.85 -10.78 -4.46
CA GLU A 125 2.87 -10.14 -5.77
C GLU A 125 2.27 -8.74 -5.71
N LEU A 126 1.14 -8.58 -5.02
CA LEU A 126 0.52 -7.27 -4.84
C LEU A 126 1.48 -6.31 -4.14
N ALA A 127 1.96 -6.69 -2.98
CA ALA A 127 2.83 -5.85 -2.17
C ALA A 127 4.15 -5.54 -2.88
N GLY A 128 4.72 -6.54 -3.56
CA GLY A 128 5.97 -6.38 -4.28
C GLY A 128 5.88 -5.47 -5.50
N SER A 129 4.68 -5.28 -6.06
CA SER A 129 4.47 -4.44 -7.24
C SER A 129 3.94 -3.04 -6.91
N MET A 130 3.60 -2.77 -5.65
CA MET A 130 2.94 -1.51 -5.29
C MET A 130 3.78 -0.27 -5.61
N VAL A 131 5.06 -0.27 -5.25
CA VAL A 131 5.91 0.91 -5.50
C VAL A 131 5.97 1.22 -6.99
N GLN A 132 6.13 0.19 -7.82
CA GLN A 132 6.15 0.36 -9.27
C GLN A 132 4.80 0.86 -9.78
N ALA A 133 3.70 0.30 -9.29
CA ALA A 133 2.36 0.70 -9.70
C ALA A 133 2.10 2.17 -9.38
N PHE A 134 2.49 2.63 -8.19
CA PHE A 134 2.33 4.04 -7.82
C PHE A 134 3.24 4.94 -8.63
N THR A 135 4.46 4.49 -8.95
CA THR A 135 5.38 5.24 -9.82
C THR A 135 4.77 5.45 -11.21
N LEU A 136 4.21 4.40 -11.79
CA LEU A 136 3.56 4.50 -13.10
C LEU A 136 2.31 5.38 -13.04
N ARG A 137 1.52 5.24 -11.98
CA ARG A 137 0.32 6.05 -11.80
C ARG A 137 0.67 7.54 -11.66
N ALA A 138 1.75 7.84 -10.97
CA ALA A 138 2.22 9.23 -10.82
C ALA A 138 2.55 9.84 -12.19
N LYS A 139 3.16 9.07 -13.07
CA LYS A 139 3.45 9.53 -14.43
C LYS A 139 2.17 9.84 -15.21
N GLU A 140 1.14 9.03 -15.03
CA GLU A 140 -0.15 9.25 -15.68
C GLU A 140 -0.87 10.49 -15.15
N VAL A 141 -0.81 10.71 -13.84
CA VAL A 141 -1.59 11.76 -13.16
C VAL A 141 -0.88 13.11 -13.20
N TYR A 142 0.45 13.11 -13.02
CA TYR A 142 1.23 14.34 -12.85
C TYR A 142 2.05 14.76 -14.06
N SER A 143 2.17 13.90 -15.05
CA SER A 143 2.84 14.27 -16.30
C SER A 143 1.81 14.80 -17.28
N ALA A 144 2.04 15.99 -17.75
CA ALA A 144 1.16 16.63 -18.73
C ALA A 144 1.53 16.18 -20.14
#